data_074f13b15fa0e2900cc52335411bb8fc
#
_entry.id   074f13b15fa0e2900cc52335411bb8fc
#
_cell.length_a   1.000
_cell.length_b   1.000
_cell.length_c   1.000
_cell.angle_alpha   90.00
_cell.angle_beta   90.00
_cell.angle_gamma   90.00
#
_symmetry.space_group_name_H-M   'P 1'
#
loop_
_entity.id
_entity.type
_entity.pdbx_description
1 polymer ?
#
loop_
_entity_poly.entity_id
_entity_poly.type
_entity_poly.pdbx_seq_one_letter_code
_entity_poly.pdbx_strand_id
1 'polypeptide(L)'
;YLCHPSMANNELSGPLTMLILYNKIKQWKKRNLNYYFLINPETIGSIAFLNKFHKTLNKRLHSGIVLTCLGGPKKLISYKYSKEKNSTLDGIFQYFNRIKKVKVREFDPTDGSDERQYSSGKFSFPIGQVSRTIYDQYKEYHTSKDNKKFMNINQIISSANEIEKYLK
;
A
#
# COMPACT_ATOMS: atom_id res chain seq x y z
N TYR A 1 -1.67 4.12 6.53
CA TYR A 1 -1.17 4.82 7.71
C TYR A 1 -1.67 6.26 7.77
N LEU A 2 -1.51 6.92 8.91
CA LEU A 2 -1.80 8.34 9.12
C LEU A 2 -0.61 8.96 9.87
N CYS A 3 0.02 9.99 9.30
CA CYS A 3 1.23 10.59 9.88
C CYS A 3 1.28 12.11 9.72
N HIS A 4 1.14 12.64 8.51
CA HIS A 4 1.39 14.03 8.17
C HIS A 4 0.08 14.82 8.06
N PRO A 5 -0.37 15.52 9.11
CA PRO A 5 -1.62 16.29 9.06
C PRO A 5 -1.66 17.24 7.87
N SER A 6 -2.83 17.36 7.24
CA SER A 6 -3.09 18.26 6.10
C SER A 6 -2.45 17.86 4.77
N MET A 7 -1.74 16.75 4.68
CA MET A 7 -1.27 16.20 3.40
C MET A 7 -2.40 15.43 2.72
N ALA A 8 -2.69 15.74 1.46
CA ALA A 8 -3.80 15.11 0.75
C ALA A 8 -3.39 13.78 0.09
N ASN A 9 -2.42 13.83 -0.83
CA ASN A 9 -2.00 12.62 -1.53
C ASN A 9 -1.19 11.67 -0.65
N ASN A 10 -0.31 12.22 0.19
CA ASN A 10 0.50 11.39 1.09
C ASN A 10 -0.37 10.65 2.12
N GLU A 11 -1.32 11.35 2.75
CA GLU A 11 -2.07 10.81 3.89
C GLU A 11 -3.46 10.29 3.55
N LEU A 12 -4.27 11.09 2.84
CA LEU A 12 -5.67 10.74 2.63
C LEU A 12 -5.88 9.75 1.50
N SER A 13 -5.00 9.72 0.50
CA SER A 13 -5.19 8.88 -0.68
C SER A 13 -5.19 7.39 -0.35
N GLY A 14 -4.34 6.94 0.56
CA GLY A 14 -4.29 5.55 1.04
C GLY A 14 -5.59 5.11 1.72
N PRO A 15 -6.03 5.76 2.81
CA PRO A 15 -7.29 5.48 3.48
C PRO A 15 -8.52 5.56 2.56
N LEU A 16 -8.59 6.54 1.66
CA LEU A 16 -9.71 6.66 0.70
C LEU A 16 -9.71 5.49 -0.29
N THR A 17 -8.54 5.12 -0.83
CA THR A 17 -8.41 3.93 -1.69
C THR A 17 -8.85 2.67 -0.94
N MET A 18 -8.43 2.53 0.31
CA MET A 18 -8.79 1.40 1.16
C MET A 18 -10.29 1.32 1.42
N LEU A 19 -10.97 2.44 1.64
CA LEU A 19 -12.42 2.50 1.80
C LEU A 19 -13.16 2.02 0.53
N ILE A 20 -12.69 2.45 -0.64
CA ILE A 20 -13.25 1.99 -1.92
C ILE A 20 -13.02 0.48 -2.09
N LEU A 21 -11.82 -0.01 -1.82
CA LEU A 21 -11.50 -1.43 -1.88
C LEU A 21 -12.35 -2.26 -0.90
N TYR A 22 -12.55 -1.79 0.33
CA TYR A 22 -13.45 -2.42 1.30
C TYR A 22 -14.85 -2.61 0.73
N ASN A 23 -15.44 -1.54 0.19
CA ASN A 23 -16.78 -1.60 -0.39
C ASN A 23 -16.87 -2.56 -1.58
N LYS A 24 -15.83 -2.61 -2.42
CA LYS A 24 -15.76 -3.54 -3.57
C LYS A 24 -15.59 -4.99 -3.12
N ILE A 25 -14.66 -5.27 -2.24
CA ILE A 25 -14.38 -6.63 -1.72
C ILE A 25 -15.60 -7.17 -0.95
N LYS A 26 -16.33 -6.32 -0.23
CA LYS A 26 -17.57 -6.68 0.44
C LYS A 26 -18.63 -7.24 -0.54
N GLN A 27 -18.64 -6.77 -1.78
CA GLN A 27 -19.60 -7.18 -2.81
C GLN A 27 -19.17 -8.43 -3.60
N TRP A 28 -17.95 -8.94 -3.39
CA TRP A 28 -17.52 -10.15 -4.11
C TRP A 28 -18.36 -11.37 -3.70
N LYS A 29 -18.87 -12.07 -4.69
CA LYS A 29 -19.70 -13.29 -4.48
C LYS A 29 -18.92 -14.41 -3.80
N LYS A 30 -17.60 -14.51 -4.06
CA LYS A 30 -16.73 -15.53 -3.49
C LYS A 30 -15.44 -14.86 -2.99
N ARG A 31 -15.00 -15.23 -1.80
CA ARG A 31 -13.74 -14.82 -1.19
C ARG A 31 -13.04 -16.05 -0.63
N ASN A 32 -11.82 -16.28 -1.08
CA ASN A 32 -11.02 -17.41 -0.63
C ASN A 32 -10.15 -17.05 0.58
N LEU A 33 -10.00 -15.76 0.88
CA LEU A 33 -9.21 -15.22 1.97
C LEU A 33 -10.06 -14.25 2.82
N ASN A 34 -9.64 -14.06 4.06
CA ASN A 34 -10.13 -12.97 4.90
C ASN A 34 -9.30 -11.71 4.64
N TYR A 35 -9.96 -10.58 4.45
CA TYR A 35 -9.32 -9.29 4.22
C TYR A 35 -9.42 -8.44 5.49
N TYR A 36 -8.28 -7.99 5.98
CA TYR A 36 -8.18 -7.09 7.12
C TYR A 36 -7.74 -5.71 6.64
N PHE A 37 -8.43 -4.69 7.10
CA PHE A 37 -8.15 -3.29 6.79
C PHE A 37 -7.65 -2.61 8.06
N LEU A 38 -6.39 -2.18 8.04
CA LEU A 38 -5.73 -1.57 9.18
C LEU A 38 -5.45 -0.09 8.89
N ILE A 39 -5.89 0.79 9.78
CA ILE A 39 -5.52 2.20 9.81
C ILE A 39 -4.86 2.46 11.16
N ASN A 40 -3.64 2.92 11.15
CA ASN A 40 -2.85 3.21 12.34
C ASN A 40 -1.89 4.38 12.09
N PRO A 41 -1.39 5.05 13.12
CA PRO A 41 -0.27 5.98 12.98
C PRO A 41 0.94 5.31 12.34
N GLU A 42 1.60 5.99 11.43
CA GLU A 42 2.81 5.48 10.77
C GLU A 42 3.88 5.13 11.81
N THR A 43 4.68 4.13 11.52
CA THR A 43 5.81 3.64 12.34
C THR A 43 5.36 3.16 13.73
N ILE A 44 4.98 4.06 14.62
CA ILE A 44 4.60 3.74 16.02
C ILE A 44 3.39 2.81 16.06
N GLY A 45 2.37 3.06 15.25
CA GLY A 45 1.17 2.24 15.17
C GLY A 45 1.48 0.84 14.64
N SER A 46 2.32 0.73 13.62
CA SER A 46 2.75 -0.56 13.07
C SER A 46 3.60 -1.35 14.08
N ILE A 47 4.49 -0.69 14.81
CA ILE A 47 5.28 -1.32 15.87
C ILE A 47 4.37 -1.84 16.99
N ALA A 48 3.42 -1.02 17.45
CA ALA A 48 2.45 -1.42 18.49
C ALA A 48 1.56 -2.59 18.01
N PHE A 49 1.10 -2.53 16.76
CA PHE A 49 0.32 -3.61 16.14
C PHE A 49 1.14 -4.91 16.06
N LEU A 50 2.38 -4.86 15.60
CA LEU A 50 3.28 -6.00 15.53
C LEU A 50 3.56 -6.57 16.91
N ASN A 51 3.83 -5.73 17.92
CA ASN A 51 4.04 -6.19 19.28
C ASN A 51 2.87 -7.04 19.80
N LYS A 52 1.65 -6.64 19.48
CA LYS A 52 0.43 -7.33 19.92
C LYS A 52 0.08 -8.56 19.06
N PHE A 53 0.24 -8.48 17.76
CA PHE A 53 -0.37 -9.43 16.82
C PHE A 53 0.61 -10.29 16.01
N HIS A 54 1.94 -10.15 16.19
CA HIS A 54 2.93 -10.86 15.38
C HIS A 54 2.75 -12.39 15.38
N LYS A 55 2.37 -12.99 16.52
CA LYS A 55 2.10 -14.43 16.59
C LYS A 55 0.92 -14.87 15.71
N THR A 56 -0.12 -14.04 15.65
CA THR A 56 -1.28 -14.28 14.79
C THR A 56 -0.91 -14.06 13.31
N LEU A 57 -0.16 -13.01 13.01
CA LEU A 57 0.32 -12.73 11.66
C LEU A 57 1.20 -13.86 11.13
N ASN A 58 2.16 -14.36 11.92
CA ASN A 58 2.99 -15.50 11.52
C ASN A 58 2.19 -16.75 11.12
N LYS A 59 1.04 -16.95 11.74
CA LYS A 59 0.21 -18.14 11.47
C LYS A 59 -0.79 -17.94 10.34
N ARG A 60 -1.23 -16.70 10.05
CA ARG A 60 -2.42 -16.43 9.24
C ARG A 60 -2.22 -15.43 8.12
N LEU A 61 -1.17 -14.62 8.17
CA LEU A 61 -0.95 -13.62 7.14
C LEU A 61 -0.44 -14.29 5.86
N HIS A 62 -1.25 -14.22 4.82
CA HIS A 62 -0.88 -14.72 3.50
C HIS A 62 -0.07 -13.69 2.72
N SER A 63 -0.55 -12.46 2.65
CA SER A 63 0.12 -11.32 2.02
C SER A 63 -0.49 -10.02 2.52
N GLY A 64 0.22 -8.92 2.37
CA GLY A 64 -0.29 -7.59 2.70
C GLY A 64 0.28 -6.51 1.81
N ILE A 65 -0.40 -5.37 1.79
CA ILE A 65 0.07 -4.16 1.09
C ILE A 65 -0.16 -2.91 1.93
N VAL A 66 0.84 -2.06 1.95
CA VAL A 66 0.72 -0.69 2.44
C VAL A 66 0.25 0.18 1.28
N LEU A 67 -0.77 0.99 1.50
CA LEU A 67 -1.37 1.90 0.52
C LEU A 67 -1.03 3.34 0.85
N THR A 68 -0.32 4.04 -0.05
CA THR A 68 0.08 5.43 0.12
C THR A 68 0.24 6.14 -1.22
N CYS A 69 0.09 7.46 -1.23
CA CYS A 69 0.37 8.30 -2.42
C CYS A 69 -0.37 7.83 -3.70
N LEU A 70 -1.65 7.51 -3.60
CA LEU A 70 -2.44 6.87 -4.67
C LEU A 70 -3.30 7.83 -5.50
N GLY A 71 -3.33 9.12 -5.17
CA GLY A 71 -4.15 10.14 -5.83
C GLY A 71 -3.41 11.08 -6.76
N GLY A 72 -2.10 10.93 -6.94
CA GLY A 72 -1.29 11.81 -7.79
C GLY A 72 -1.36 11.47 -9.28
N PRO A 73 -0.80 12.31 -10.17
CA PRO A 73 -1.09 12.31 -11.62
C PRO A 73 -0.33 11.25 -12.43
N LYS A 74 0.40 10.32 -11.83
CA LYS A 74 1.12 9.28 -12.59
C LYS A 74 0.17 8.26 -13.21
N LYS A 75 0.50 7.80 -14.43
CA LYS A 75 -0.33 6.85 -15.20
C LYS A 75 -0.36 5.46 -14.60
N LEU A 76 0.79 4.93 -14.20
CA LEU A 76 0.92 3.57 -13.67
C LEU A 76 1.05 3.60 -12.15
N ILE A 77 0.48 2.61 -11.49
CA ILE A 77 0.82 2.32 -10.11
C ILE A 77 2.21 1.69 -10.02
N SER A 78 2.82 1.84 -8.86
CA SER A 78 4.11 1.24 -8.52
C SER A 78 3.92 0.29 -7.35
N TYR A 79 4.51 -0.89 -7.44
CA TYR A 79 4.57 -1.85 -6.36
C TYR A 79 6.02 -1.99 -5.87
N LYS A 80 6.24 -1.83 -4.57
CA LYS A 80 7.49 -2.18 -3.92
C LYS A 80 7.35 -3.59 -3.34
N TYR A 81 8.27 -4.48 -3.71
CA TYR A 81 8.28 -5.85 -3.25
C TYR A 81 8.33 -5.96 -1.72
N SER A 82 7.79 -7.07 -1.20
CA SER A 82 8.13 -7.50 0.15
C SER A 82 9.63 -7.85 0.23
N LYS A 83 10.19 -7.86 1.43
CA LYS A 83 11.63 -8.10 1.63
C LYS A 83 12.14 -9.37 0.96
N GLU A 84 11.41 -10.47 1.11
CA GLU A 84 11.82 -11.77 0.58
C GLU A 84 11.34 -12.03 -0.86
N LYS A 85 10.52 -11.16 -1.43
CA LYS A 85 9.94 -11.27 -2.79
C LYS A 85 9.25 -12.61 -3.06
N ASN A 86 8.71 -13.26 -2.06
CA ASN A 86 8.14 -14.61 -2.15
C ASN A 86 6.64 -14.66 -1.90
N SER A 87 5.98 -13.52 -1.74
CA SER A 87 4.53 -13.48 -1.53
C SER A 87 3.78 -13.69 -2.84
N THR A 88 2.53 -14.15 -2.74
CA THR A 88 1.63 -14.25 -3.89
C THR A 88 1.48 -12.90 -4.59
N LEU A 89 1.37 -11.81 -3.83
CA LEU A 89 1.29 -10.47 -4.39
C LEU A 89 2.57 -10.06 -5.13
N ASP A 90 3.75 -10.42 -4.63
CA ASP A 90 5.01 -10.18 -5.34
C ASP A 90 5.00 -10.83 -6.73
N GLY A 91 4.54 -12.08 -6.81
CA GLY A 91 4.41 -12.80 -8.08
C GLY A 91 3.41 -12.16 -9.04
N ILE A 92 2.24 -11.76 -8.52
CA ILE A 92 1.20 -11.07 -9.30
C ILE A 92 1.74 -9.75 -9.86
N PHE A 93 2.33 -8.90 -9.02
CA PHE A 93 2.86 -7.62 -9.48
C PHE A 93 4.06 -7.77 -10.42
N GLN A 94 4.88 -8.79 -10.23
CA GLN A 94 5.96 -9.12 -11.17
C GLN A 94 5.40 -9.50 -12.57
N TYR A 95 4.34 -10.30 -12.62
CA TYR A 95 3.67 -10.62 -13.89
C TYR A 95 3.16 -9.33 -14.59
N PHE A 96 2.43 -8.48 -13.85
CA PHE A 96 1.92 -7.23 -14.43
C PHE A 96 3.01 -6.23 -14.81
N ASN A 97 4.17 -6.28 -14.17
CA ASN A 97 5.34 -5.51 -14.58
C ASN A 97 5.89 -5.98 -15.94
N ARG A 98 5.98 -7.30 -16.16
CA ARG A 98 6.44 -7.88 -17.45
C ARG A 98 5.59 -7.38 -18.62
N ILE A 99 4.29 -7.24 -18.44
CA ILE A 99 3.37 -6.73 -19.46
C ILE A 99 3.17 -5.20 -19.38
N LYS A 100 4.06 -4.49 -18.69
CA LYS A 100 4.12 -3.01 -18.59
C LYS A 100 2.84 -2.35 -18.06
N LYS A 101 2.09 -3.02 -17.20
CA LYS A 101 0.87 -2.49 -16.55
C LYS A 101 1.14 -1.90 -15.18
N VAL A 102 2.23 -2.27 -14.53
CA VAL A 102 2.68 -1.81 -13.22
C VAL A 102 4.17 -1.56 -13.30
N LYS A 103 4.70 -0.67 -12.45
CA LYS A 103 6.14 -0.54 -12.18
C LYS A 103 6.45 -1.27 -10.88
N VAL A 104 7.53 -2.04 -10.84
CA VAL A 104 8.00 -2.65 -9.60
C VAL A 104 9.25 -1.94 -9.08
N ARG A 105 9.43 -1.98 -7.77
CA ARG A 105 10.60 -1.46 -7.06
C ARG A 105 11.10 -2.52 -6.09
N GLU A 106 12.40 -2.52 -5.87
CA GLU A 106 13.02 -3.38 -4.87
C GLU A 106 12.67 -2.92 -3.45
N PHE A 107 12.69 -3.86 -2.52
CA PHE A 107 12.62 -3.52 -1.10
C PHE A 107 13.89 -2.78 -0.69
N ASP A 108 13.72 -1.67 0.00
CA ASP A 108 14.81 -0.89 0.59
C ASP A 108 14.46 -0.63 2.07
N PRO A 109 15.30 -1.06 3.01
CA PRO A 109 15.04 -0.81 4.43
C PRO A 109 15.23 0.65 4.82
N THR A 110 15.91 1.45 4.01
CA THR A 110 16.19 2.87 4.28
C THR A 110 15.15 3.80 3.67
N ASP A 111 14.43 3.33 2.64
CA ASP A 111 13.42 4.10 1.91
C ASP A 111 12.06 3.41 1.96
N GLY A 112 11.04 4.03 2.51
CA GLY A 112 9.70 3.48 2.57
C GLY A 112 8.81 4.01 3.65
N SER A 113 7.68 3.34 3.80
CA SER A 113 6.66 3.56 4.82
C SER A 113 6.59 2.36 5.77
N ASP A 114 5.40 2.00 6.21
CA ASP A 114 5.17 0.95 7.22
C ASP A 114 5.59 -0.46 6.78
N GLU A 115 5.70 -0.77 5.49
CA GLU A 115 6.17 -2.09 5.03
C GLU A 115 7.57 -2.42 5.58
N ARG A 116 8.38 -1.40 5.89
CA ARG A 116 9.69 -1.57 6.54
C ARG A 116 9.58 -2.13 7.95
N GLN A 117 8.56 -1.70 8.72
CA GLN A 117 8.35 -2.18 10.09
C GLN A 117 8.01 -3.67 10.10
N TYR A 118 7.19 -4.11 9.12
CA TYR A 118 6.83 -5.52 8.96
C TYR A 118 7.98 -6.40 8.46
N SER A 119 9.06 -5.78 7.99
CA SER A 119 10.26 -6.45 7.47
C SER A 119 11.53 -6.13 8.27
N SER A 120 11.40 -5.62 9.50
CA SER A 120 12.51 -5.20 10.36
C SER A 120 12.80 -6.20 11.48
N GLY A 121 14.04 -6.23 11.94
CA GLY A 121 14.49 -7.13 13.02
C GLY A 121 14.25 -8.59 12.65
N LYS A 122 13.53 -9.31 13.50
CA LYS A 122 13.18 -10.73 13.32
C LYS A 122 11.94 -10.95 12.42
N PHE A 123 11.32 -9.89 11.96
CA PHE A 123 10.12 -9.98 11.14
C PHE A 123 10.48 -9.96 9.65
N SER A 124 9.85 -10.85 8.88
CA SER A 124 9.90 -10.87 7.43
C SER A 124 8.52 -11.24 6.89
N PHE A 125 7.55 -10.35 7.19
CA PHE A 125 6.18 -10.55 6.71
C PHE A 125 6.06 -10.24 5.21
N PRO A 126 5.21 -10.97 4.49
CA PRO A 126 5.01 -10.81 3.05
C PRO A 126 4.17 -9.56 2.74
N ILE A 127 4.68 -8.39 3.09
CA ILE A 127 4.01 -7.10 2.95
C ILE A 127 4.81 -6.19 2.02
N GLY A 128 4.22 -5.86 0.88
CA GLY A 128 4.73 -4.87 -0.06
C GLY A 128 4.04 -3.52 0.08
N GLN A 129 4.32 -2.61 -0.85
CA GLN A 129 3.71 -1.28 -0.86
C GLN A 129 3.20 -0.93 -2.25
N VAL A 130 2.02 -0.33 -2.33
CA VAL A 130 1.47 0.23 -3.57
C VAL A 130 1.35 1.74 -3.47
N SER A 131 1.86 2.43 -4.48
CA SER A 131 1.74 3.88 -4.65
C SER A 131 1.52 4.22 -6.13
N ARG A 132 0.96 5.38 -6.43
CA ARG A 132 0.88 5.92 -7.80
C ARG A 132 1.94 7.00 -8.04
N THR A 133 2.08 7.92 -7.12
CA THR A 133 3.23 8.84 -7.07
C THR A 133 4.17 8.35 -5.98
N ILE A 134 5.40 8.05 -6.35
CA ILE A 134 6.40 7.58 -5.38
C ILE A 134 6.81 8.78 -4.54
N TYR A 135 6.80 8.63 -3.21
CA TYR A 135 7.30 9.64 -2.28
C TYR A 135 8.74 10.05 -2.68
N ASP A 136 9.15 11.24 -2.31
CA ASP A 136 10.41 11.90 -2.71
C ASP A 136 10.59 12.13 -4.22
N GLN A 137 9.69 11.63 -5.09
CA GLN A 137 9.78 11.79 -6.54
C GLN A 137 8.74 12.77 -7.11
N TYR A 138 8.02 13.50 -6.26
CA TYR A 138 7.13 14.57 -6.66
C TYR A 138 7.34 15.82 -5.79
N LYS A 139 7.26 16.99 -6.40
CA LYS A 139 7.66 18.28 -5.79
C LYS A 139 6.76 18.69 -4.62
N GLU A 140 5.54 18.19 -4.61
CA GLU A 140 4.53 18.49 -3.61
C GLU A 140 4.72 17.67 -2.32
N TYR A 141 5.55 16.63 -2.36
CA TYR A 141 5.79 15.73 -1.22
C TYR A 141 6.27 16.50 0.00
N HIS A 142 5.64 16.26 1.14
CA HIS A 142 5.91 16.90 2.44
C HIS A 142 5.88 18.43 2.41
N THR A 143 5.07 19.02 1.54
CA THR A 143 4.85 20.47 1.47
C THR A 143 3.35 20.78 1.49
N SER A 144 2.99 22.06 1.76
CA SER A 144 1.60 22.54 1.69
C SER A 144 0.97 22.47 0.28
N LYS A 145 1.79 22.13 -0.73
CA LYS A 145 1.32 21.88 -2.09
C LYS A 145 0.73 20.47 -2.27
N ASP A 146 0.97 19.54 -1.34
CA ASP A 146 0.26 18.27 -1.30
C ASP A 146 -1.15 18.48 -0.74
N ASN A 147 -2.01 18.99 -1.57
CA ASN A 147 -3.37 19.41 -1.25
C ASN A 147 -4.39 18.87 -2.25
N LYS A 148 -5.66 19.28 -2.11
CA LYS A 148 -6.77 18.83 -2.98
C LYS A 148 -6.62 19.20 -4.47
N LYS A 149 -5.75 20.15 -4.82
CA LYS A 149 -5.46 20.48 -6.24
C LYS A 149 -4.50 19.47 -6.85
N PHE A 150 -3.57 18.94 -6.05
CA PHE A 150 -2.64 17.91 -6.48
C PHE A 150 -3.28 16.52 -6.46
N MET A 151 -3.94 16.17 -5.37
CA MET A 151 -4.64 14.88 -5.23
C MET A 151 -5.96 14.88 -6.02
N ASN A 152 -6.14 13.89 -6.90
CA ASN A 152 -7.33 13.76 -7.73
C ASN A 152 -8.14 12.52 -7.32
N ILE A 153 -9.43 12.73 -7.01
CA ILE A 153 -10.34 11.64 -6.60
C ILE A 153 -10.51 10.58 -7.70
N ASN A 154 -10.50 10.96 -8.96
CA ASN A 154 -10.58 10.00 -10.06
C ASN A 154 -9.33 9.12 -10.14
N GLN A 155 -8.16 9.62 -9.76
CA GLN A 155 -6.96 8.81 -9.64
C GLN A 155 -7.04 7.84 -8.46
N ILE A 156 -7.63 8.24 -7.35
CA ILE A 156 -7.89 7.33 -6.21
C ILE A 156 -8.83 6.20 -6.64
N ILE A 157 -9.93 6.52 -7.32
CA ILE A 157 -10.87 5.52 -7.85
C ILE A 157 -10.16 4.58 -8.85
N SER A 158 -9.37 5.14 -9.78
CA SER A 158 -8.57 4.35 -10.73
C SER A 158 -7.59 3.42 -10.00
N SER A 159 -6.88 3.94 -8.99
CA SER A 159 -5.95 3.14 -8.19
C SER A 159 -6.67 1.98 -7.48
N ALA A 160 -7.82 2.23 -6.87
CA ALA A 160 -8.62 1.19 -6.24
C ALA A 160 -9.10 0.14 -7.25
N ASN A 161 -9.55 0.55 -8.44
CA ASN A 161 -9.98 -0.36 -9.49
C ASN A 161 -8.83 -1.23 -10.02
N GLU A 162 -7.64 -0.66 -10.16
CA GLU A 162 -6.45 -1.39 -10.58
C GLU A 162 -6.02 -2.40 -9.50
N ILE A 163 -5.94 -1.97 -8.24
CA ILE A 163 -5.57 -2.85 -7.12
C ILE A 163 -6.60 -3.99 -6.97
N GLU A 164 -7.89 -3.71 -7.08
CA GLU A 164 -8.92 -4.76 -7.03
C GLU A 164 -8.67 -5.88 -8.04
N LYS A 165 -8.25 -5.55 -9.27
CA LYS A 165 -7.93 -6.55 -10.30
C LYS A 165 -6.78 -7.46 -9.93
N TYR A 166 -5.85 -6.97 -9.11
CA TYR A 166 -4.69 -7.76 -8.65
C TYR A 166 -5.01 -8.59 -7.40
N LEU A 167 -6.11 -8.28 -6.71
CA LEU A 167 -6.57 -9.02 -5.53
C LEU A 167 -7.59 -10.12 -5.86
N LYS A 168 -8.17 -10.11 -7.07
CA LYS A 168 -9.08 -11.14 -7.60
C LYS A 168 -8.34 -12.33 -8.20
#